data_b2400507fac633db54be8e8328bede39
#
_entry.id   b2400507fac633db54be8e8328bede39
#
_cell.length_a   1.000
_cell.length_b   1.000
_cell.length_c   1.000
_cell.angle_alpha   90.00
_cell.angle_beta   90.00
_cell.angle_gamma   90.00
#
_symmetry.space_group_name_H-M   'P 1'
#
loop_
_entity.id
_entity.type
_entity.pdbx_description
1 polymer ?
#
loop_
_entity_poly.entity_id
_entity_poly.type
_entity_poly.pdbx_seq_one_letter_code
_entity_poly.pdbx_strand_id
1 'polypeptide(L)'
;MSEKTAKSVIEIWMWGGPSQLETFDPKPDAPHDYNGGRKAIHTNVDGLLVHEWLPELATCADLYSVVRTMTHPHFGHETATYLMQTGRLPGAGEVYPAIGAVMAMMKRKSYKGDIPPYTILTTAKGRFSELGFLSERHAPLITGGNPNAPKFVVDGFVPPGGLTDEEVAARFKLLEKLDTYAHTGVKPQPALVEFDRAGRAARQIIAGDAAKTFDLSLEKPETRDRYGRTVFAQSLLAARRLVEYGVPYITVNMSGWDSHKRHFETMERRTKEFDKALAALLKDLKERGLLETTLVWAGGEFGRTPMVDWAPPWNGGRNHYATCFSTLVAGGGFKGGCAVGTSDETASHVVERPVSPVDFLGSIYERAGINPDGPLPNPRGLSLTVLPPASKDGRLREIYA
;
A
#
# COMPACT_ATOMS: atom_id res chain seq x y z
N MET A 1 -11.38 25.79 -8.29
CA MET A 1 -11.45 24.42 -8.85
C MET A 1 -11.49 23.48 -7.66
N SER A 2 -12.48 22.58 -7.55
CA SER A 2 -12.47 21.61 -6.45
C SER A 2 -11.23 20.73 -6.62
N GLU A 3 -10.37 20.70 -5.61
CA GLU A 3 -9.20 19.81 -5.63
C GLU A 3 -9.68 18.37 -5.87
N LYS A 4 -9.17 17.76 -6.94
CA LYS A 4 -9.46 16.35 -7.23
C LYS A 4 -8.85 15.50 -6.11
N THR A 5 -9.68 14.91 -5.27
CA THR A 5 -9.24 14.04 -4.18
C THR A 5 -9.22 12.59 -4.64
N ALA A 6 -8.22 11.83 -4.18
CA ALA A 6 -8.14 10.40 -4.43
C ALA A 6 -9.34 9.67 -3.79
N LYS A 7 -9.99 8.83 -4.59
CA LYS A 7 -11.08 7.95 -4.13
C LYS A 7 -10.52 6.67 -3.53
N SER A 8 -9.44 6.17 -4.12
CA SER A 8 -8.76 4.93 -3.72
C SER A 8 -7.26 5.17 -3.52
N VAL A 9 -6.67 4.40 -2.63
CA VAL A 9 -5.22 4.36 -2.40
C VAL A 9 -4.75 2.92 -2.57
N ILE A 10 -3.71 2.72 -3.37
CA ILE A 10 -2.95 1.47 -3.46
C ILE A 10 -1.61 1.69 -2.76
N GLU A 11 -1.39 0.98 -1.69
CA GLU A 11 -0.13 0.88 -1.00
C GLU A 11 0.63 -0.35 -1.46
N ILE A 12 1.83 -0.18 -1.97
CA ILE A 12 2.76 -1.27 -2.26
C ILE A 12 3.80 -1.27 -1.15
N TRP A 13 3.60 -2.15 -0.17
CA TRP A 13 4.49 -2.25 0.98
C TRP A 13 5.66 -3.16 0.68
N MET A 14 6.85 -2.57 0.57
CA MET A 14 8.11 -3.25 0.23
C MET A 14 8.83 -3.67 1.50
N TRP A 15 8.26 -4.66 2.20
CA TRP A 15 8.72 -5.08 3.52
C TRP A 15 10.17 -5.59 3.51
N GLY A 16 10.97 -5.02 4.38
CA GLY A 16 12.39 -5.31 4.52
C GLY A 16 13.29 -4.14 4.12
N GLY A 17 12.73 -3.06 3.56
CA GLY A 17 13.46 -1.84 3.20
C GLY A 17 14.19 -1.95 1.86
N PRO A 18 13.58 -1.50 0.76
CA PRO A 18 14.23 -1.45 -0.54
C PRO A 18 15.40 -0.47 -0.51
N SER A 19 16.51 -0.83 -1.15
CA SER A 19 17.65 0.07 -1.27
C SER A 19 17.34 1.23 -2.20
N GLN A 20 17.64 2.44 -1.74
CA GLN A 20 17.52 3.66 -2.53
C GLN A 20 18.43 3.65 -3.76
N LEU A 21 19.62 3.08 -3.63
CA LEU A 21 20.62 3.02 -4.70
C LEU A 21 20.19 2.10 -5.85
N GLU A 22 19.62 0.95 -5.52
CA GLU A 22 19.15 -0.05 -6.49
C GLU A 22 17.70 0.20 -6.95
N THR A 23 17.12 1.38 -6.62
CA THR A 23 15.78 1.78 -7.06
C THR A 23 15.75 3.20 -7.62
N PHE A 24 15.40 4.20 -6.80
CA PHE A 24 14.98 5.52 -7.28
C PHE A 24 16.02 6.63 -7.10
N ASP A 25 17.12 6.33 -6.43
CA ASP A 25 18.23 7.28 -6.22
C ASP A 25 19.59 6.67 -6.56
N PRO A 26 19.76 6.17 -7.81
CA PRO A 26 21.02 5.59 -8.24
C PRO A 26 22.12 6.66 -8.28
N LYS A 27 23.34 6.26 -7.89
CA LYS A 27 24.52 7.11 -7.88
C LYS A 27 25.60 6.48 -8.78
N PRO A 28 25.47 6.61 -10.11
CA PRO A 28 26.37 5.92 -11.04
C PRO A 28 27.83 6.33 -10.88
N ASP A 29 28.08 7.56 -10.45
CA ASP A 29 29.41 8.12 -10.26
C ASP A 29 30.00 7.84 -8.86
N ALA A 30 29.22 7.24 -7.96
CA ALA A 30 29.72 6.86 -6.66
C ALA A 30 30.80 5.75 -6.75
N PRO A 31 31.73 5.67 -5.79
CA PRO A 31 32.72 4.59 -5.74
C PRO A 31 32.04 3.20 -5.75
N HIS A 32 32.78 2.20 -6.28
CA HIS A 32 32.30 0.82 -6.37
C HIS A 32 31.78 0.26 -5.03
N ASP A 33 32.39 0.66 -3.93
CA ASP A 33 31.94 0.25 -2.59
C ASP A 33 30.55 0.79 -2.19
N TYR A 34 30.00 1.72 -2.98
CA TYR A 34 28.65 2.25 -2.81
C TYR A 34 27.69 1.75 -3.89
N ASN A 35 28.03 1.89 -5.15
CA ASN A 35 27.12 1.55 -6.25
C ASN A 35 27.25 0.09 -6.74
N GLY A 36 28.25 -0.67 -6.27
CA GLY A 36 28.46 -2.04 -6.70
C GLY A 36 28.80 -2.19 -8.18
N GLY A 37 29.27 -1.12 -8.86
CA GLY A 37 29.52 -1.08 -10.29
C GLY A 37 28.25 -1.04 -11.15
N ARG A 38 27.11 -0.67 -10.56
CA ARG A 38 25.81 -0.60 -11.23
C ARG A 38 25.57 0.74 -11.90
N LYS A 39 24.64 0.76 -12.86
CA LYS A 39 24.35 1.91 -13.71
C LYS A 39 23.00 2.52 -13.39
N ALA A 40 22.86 3.78 -13.76
CA ALA A 40 21.57 4.46 -13.89
C ALA A 40 21.17 4.48 -15.36
N ILE A 41 19.85 4.57 -15.59
CA ILE A 41 19.28 4.75 -16.93
C ILE A 41 18.42 6.02 -16.95
N HIS A 42 18.35 6.65 -18.10
CA HIS A 42 17.46 7.77 -18.35
C HIS A 42 16.02 7.30 -18.41
N THR A 43 15.12 8.15 -17.92
CA THR A 43 13.68 7.92 -18.03
C THR A 43 13.11 8.73 -19.22
N ASN A 44 11.79 8.63 -19.44
CA ASN A 44 11.07 9.50 -20.38
C ASN A 44 10.89 10.94 -19.85
N VAL A 45 11.50 11.27 -18.70
CA VAL A 45 11.53 12.61 -18.11
C VAL A 45 12.98 13.09 -18.03
N ASP A 46 13.25 14.23 -18.63
CA ASP A 46 14.60 14.81 -18.66
C ASP A 46 15.15 15.03 -17.25
N GLY A 47 16.38 14.59 -17.00
CA GLY A 47 17.07 14.73 -15.71
C GLY A 47 16.65 13.74 -14.63
N LEU A 48 15.60 12.95 -14.85
CA LEU A 48 15.22 11.90 -13.91
C LEU A 48 15.87 10.57 -14.28
N LEU A 49 16.75 10.10 -13.41
CA LEU A 49 17.41 8.80 -13.53
C LEU A 49 16.82 7.80 -12.54
N VAL A 50 16.79 6.53 -12.96
CA VAL A 50 16.46 5.38 -12.11
C VAL A 50 17.51 4.29 -12.30
N HIS A 51 17.53 3.30 -11.43
CA HIS A 51 18.47 2.20 -11.52
C HIS A 51 18.24 1.36 -12.81
N GLU A 52 19.30 0.79 -13.37
CA GLU A 52 19.26 -0.02 -14.61
C GLU A 52 18.29 -1.22 -14.57
N TRP A 53 17.85 -1.64 -13.38
CA TRP A 53 16.87 -2.72 -13.20
C TRP A 53 15.42 -2.25 -13.24
N LEU A 54 15.18 -0.98 -13.56
CA LEU A 54 13.85 -0.38 -13.67
C LEU A 54 13.52 0.11 -15.09
N PRO A 55 13.78 -0.69 -16.15
CA PRO A 55 13.60 -0.24 -17.54
C PRO A 55 12.13 0.06 -17.90
N GLU A 56 11.16 -0.68 -17.33
CA GLU A 56 9.74 -0.46 -17.61
C GLU A 56 9.21 0.82 -16.93
N LEU A 57 9.59 1.06 -15.67
CA LEU A 57 9.27 2.31 -14.97
C LEU A 57 9.95 3.51 -15.62
N ALA A 58 11.17 3.35 -16.17
CA ALA A 58 11.83 4.41 -16.90
C ALA A 58 11.00 4.92 -18.10
N THR A 59 10.18 4.06 -18.71
CA THR A 59 9.33 4.44 -19.86
C THR A 59 8.05 5.20 -19.47
N CYS A 60 7.75 5.31 -18.17
CA CYS A 60 6.54 5.96 -17.67
C CYS A 60 6.78 6.81 -16.42
N ALA A 61 7.96 7.41 -16.30
CA ALA A 61 8.32 8.26 -15.17
C ALA A 61 7.46 9.53 -15.08
N ASP A 62 6.88 9.96 -16.20
CA ASP A 62 5.88 11.03 -16.25
C ASP A 62 4.58 10.71 -15.48
N LEU A 63 4.35 9.45 -15.07
CA LEU A 63 3.18 9.03 -14.29
C LEU A 63 3.42 9.02 -12.78
N TYR A 64 4.67 9.10 -12.31
CA TYR A 64 5.01 9.03 -10.90
C TYR A 64 6.06 10.06 -10.49
N SER A 65 6.16 10.34 -9.22
CA SER A 65 7.24 11.11 -8.62
C SER A 65 7.98 10.27 -7.58
N VAL A 66 9.27 10.55 -7.40
CA VAL A 66 10.10 9.88 -6.41
C VAL A 66 10.43 10.85 -5.27
N VAL A 67 10.35 10.36 -4.03
CA VAL A 67 10.82 11.07 -2.85
C VAL A 67 12.13 10.41 -2.45
N ARG A 68 13.26 11.11 -2.66
CA ARG A 68 14.62 10.56 -2.44
C ARG A 68 15.14 10.75 -1.03
N THR A 69 14.46 11.55 -0.24
CA THR A 69 14.95 12.07 1.04
C THR A 69 14.06 11.71 2.22
N MET A 70 13.40 10.56 2.15
CA MET A 70 12.76 9.99 3.33
C MET A 70 13.80 9.79 4.42
N THR A 71 13.47 10.17 5.65
CA THR A 71 14.40 10.08 6.78
C THR A 71 13.70 9.90 8.11
N HIS A 72 14.25 9.05 8.96
CA HIS A 72 13.91 8.91 10.37
C HIS A 72 15.03 8.17 11.14
N PRO A 73 15.08 8.23 12.50
CA PRO A 73 16.22 7.69 13.25
C PRO A 73 16.08 6.20 13.67
N HIS A 74 15.17 5.42 13.09
CA HIS A 74 14.87 4.06 13.56
C HIS A 74 15.27 2.99 12.54
N PHE A 75 16.10 2.03 12.96
CA PHE A 75 16.68 1.00 12.11
C PHE A 75 16.12 -0.41 12.37
N GLY A 76 15.19 -0.56 13.31
CA GLY A 76 14.49 -1.82 13.59
C GLY A 76 13.18 -1.92 12.81
N HIS A 77 12.94 -3.04 12.14
CA HIS A 77 11.76 -3.26 11.28
C HIS A 77 10.45 -2.88 11.95
N GLU A 78 10.16 -3.39 13.15
CA GLU A 78 8.89 -3.18 13.83
C GLU A 78 8.63 -1.70 14.17
N THR A 79 9.65 -1.02 14.73
CA THR A 79 9.53 0.40 15.09
C THR A 79 9.42 1.28 13.85
N ALA A 80 10.24 1.03 12.84
CA ALA A 80 10.23 1.79 11.60
C ALA A 80 8.93 1.56 10.80
N THR A 81 8.45 0.32 10.72
CA THR A 81 7.15 0.00 10.10
C THR A 81 6.01 0.72 10.82
N TYR A 82 5.99 0.66 12.14
CA TYR A 82 4.96 1.34 12.91
C TYR A 82 4.98 2.86 12.67
N LEU A 83 6.17 3.46 12.64
CA LEU A 83 6.33 4.88 12.35
C LEU A 83 5.86 5.23 10.94
N MET A 84 6.25 4.45 9.93
CA MET A 84 5.83 4.66 8.53
C MET A 84 4.33 4.44 8.31
N GLN A 85 3.66 3.65 9.15
CA GLN A 85 2.23 3.37 9.02
C GLN A 85 1.33 4.27 9.87
N THR A 86 1.87 4.86 10.95
CA THR A 86 1.06 5.63 11.91
C THR A 86 1.52 7.09 12.07
N GLY A 87 2.73 7.42 11.59
CA GLY A 87 3.39 8.70 11.90
C GLY A 87 3.81 8.85 13.37
N ARG A 88 3.78 7.75 14.15
CA ARG A 88 4.06 7.76 15.59
C ARG A 88 5.02 6.65 15.97
N LEU A 89 5.74 6.87 17.08
CA LEU A 89 6.56 5.82 17.67
C LEU A 89 5.72 4.90 18.55
N PRO A 90 6.05 3.60 18.61
CA PRO A 90 5.44 2.71 19.58
C PRO A 90 5.83 3.17 20.99
N GLY A 91 4.88 3.13 21.91
CA GLY A 91 5.09 3.53 23.30
C GLY A 91 4.32 2.65 24.27
N ALA A 92 4.44 2.96 25.58
CA ALA A 92 3.75 2.24 26.65
C ALA A 92 2.24 2.60 26.76
N GLY A 93 1.78 3.56 25.96
CA GLY A 93 0.40 4.05 25.98
C GLY A 93 -0.48 3.39 24.91
N GLU A 94 -1.03 4.23 24.03
CA GLU A 94 -1.95 3.78 22.98
C GLU A 94 -1.23 3.09 21.83
N VAL A 95 -1.86 2.04 21.31
CA VAL A 95 -1.50 1.50 19.99
C VAL A 95 -2.32 2.24 18.94
N TYR A 96 -1.66 3.01 18.08
CA TYR A 96 -2.31 3.83 17.06
C TYR A 96 -2.66 2.98 15.82
N PRO A 97 -3.79 3.31 15.16
CA PRO A 97 -4.18 2.62 13.94
C PRO A 97 -3.25 2.97 12.77
N ALA A 98 -2.96 1.98 11.94
CA ALA A 98 -2.26 2.16 10.68
C ALA A 98 -3.11 2.97 9.68
N ILE A 99 -2.44 3.59 8.70
CA ILE A 99 -3.10 4.43 7.68
C ILE A 99 -4.30 3.75 7.02
N GLY A 100 -4.22 2.46 6.68
CA GLY A 100 -5.32 1.71 6.07
C GLY A 100 -6.56 1.64 6.96
N ALA A 101 -6.39 1.42 8.26
CA ALA A 101 -7.48 1.40 9.23
C ALA A 101 -8.11 2.79 9.43
N VAL A 102 -7.30 3.85 9.46
CA VAL A 102 -7.78 5.25 9.51
C VAL A 102 -8.55 5.59 8.24
N MET A 103 -8.03 5.22 7.06
CA MET A 103 -8.72 5.42 5.77
C MET A 103 -10.08 4.70 5.74
N ALA A 104 -10.12 3.44 6.18
CA ALA A 104 -11.36 2.67 6.27
C ALA A 104 -12.39 3.36 7.17
N MET A 105 -11.96 3.89 8.32
CA MET A 105 -12.82 4.62 9.24
C MET A 105 -13.35 5.91 8.62
N MET A 106 -12.48 6.75 8.05
CA MET A 106 -12.83 8.07 7.53
C MET A 106 -13.70 7.99 6.26
N LYS A 107 -13.42 7.02 5.39
CA LYS A 107 -14.15 6.84 4.11
C LYS A 107 -15.44 6.01 4.25
N ARG A 108 -15.68 5.35 5.39
CA ARG A 108 -16.83 4.44 5.58
C ARG A 108 -18.20 5.05 5.25
N LYS A 109 -18.40 6.34 5.56
CA LYS A 109 -19.69 6.99 5.30
C LYS A 109 -19.96 7.22 3.82
N SER A 110 -18.93 7.45 3.03
CA SER A 110 -19.02 7.71 1.58
C SER A 110 -18.94 6.43 0.75
N TYR A 111 -18.27 5.39 1.25
CA TYR A 111 -18.13 4.10 0.58
C TYR A 111 -19.39 3.23 0.77
N LYS A 112 -19.91 2.69 -0.33
CA LYS A 112 -21.16 1.90 -0.38
C LYS A 112 -20.97 0.47 -0.88
N GLY A 113 -19.73 0.06 -1.17
CA GLY A 113 -19.45 -1.29 -1.62
C GLY A 113 -19.55 -2.33 -0.50
N ASP A 114 -19.72 -3.58 -0.88
CA ASP A 114 -19.82 -4.72 0.03
C ASP A 114 -18.43 -5.26 0.45
N ILE A 115 -17.40 -5.06 -0.37
CA ILE A 115 -16.01 -5.39 0.00
C ILE A 115 -15.57 -4.45 1.13
N PRO A 116 -14.91 -4.94 2.19
CA PRO A 116 -14.41 -4.05 3.23
C PRO A 116 -13.58 -2.88 2.69
N PRO A 117 -13.72 -1.67 3.24
CA PRO A 117 -13.06 -0.46 2.73
C PRO A 117 -11.52 -0.47 2.86
N TYR A 118 -10.98 -1.43 3.59
CA TYR A 118 -9.56 -1.73 3.66
C TYR A 118 -9.35 -3.20 3.30
N THR A 119 -8.53 -3.46 2.28
CA THR A 119 -8.24 -4.81 1.78
C THR A 119 -6.74 -5.00 1.67
N ILE A 120 -6.23 -6.11 2.20
CA ILE A 120 -4.83 -6.53 2.05
C ILE A 120 -4.81 -7.75 1.15
N LEU A 121 -4.09 -7.65 0.03
CA LEU A 121 -3.95 -8.74 -0.91
C LEU A 121 -2.87 -9.72 -0.45
N THR A 122 -3.27 -10.97 -0.40
CA THR A 122 -2.55 -12.14 0.09
C THR A 122 -2.38 -12.16 1.62
N THR A 123 -1.26 -11.72 2.17
CA THR A 123 -0.96 -11.84 3.60
C THR A 123 -0.52 -10.52 4.20
N ALA A 124 -1.01 -10.22 5.39
CA ALA A 124 -0.47 -9.14 6.21
C ALA A 124 0.90 -9.54 6.77
N LYS A 125 1.79 -8.57 6.92
CA LYS A 125 3.10 -8.77 7.53
C LYS A 125 3.48 -7.60 8.43
N GLY A 126 4.03 -7.93 9.61
CA GLY A 126 4.46 -6.95 10.59
C GLY A 126 3.33 -6.05 11.08
N ARG A 127 3.68 -4.85 11.51
CA ARG A 127 2.77 -3.88 12.13
C ARG A 127 2.06 -2.93 11.16
N PHE A 128 2.00 -3.23 9.89
CA PHE A 128 1.43 -2.29 8.92
C PHE A 128 -0.10 -2.36 8.78
N SER A 129 -0.76 -3.33 9.40
CA SER A 129 -2.21 -3.50 9.35
C SER A 129 -2.90 -3.32 10.71
N GLU A 130 -2.21 -2.79 11.71
CA GLU A 130 -2.76 -2.66 13.04
C GLU A 130 -3.99 -1.76 13.11
N LEU A 131 -5.01 -2.25 13.81
CA LEU A 131 -6.21 -1.46 14.12
C LEU A 131 -5.98 -0.43 15.20
N GLY A 132 -4.96 -0.64 16.04
CA GLY A 132 -4.77 0.14 17.24
C GLY A 132 -6.00 0.11 18.15
N PHE A 133 -6.44 1.26 18.59
CA PHE A 133 -7.64 1.42 19.42
C PHE A 133 -8.96 1.44 18.62
N LEU A 134 -8.94 1.29 17.30
CA LEU A 134 -10.18 1.25 16.51
C LEU A 134 -10.90 -0.09 16.67
N SER A 135 -12.20 -0.08 16.41
CA SER A 135 -13.01 -1.30 16.47
C SER A 135 -12.78 -2.20 15.26
N GLU A 136 -13.04 -3.52 15.44
CA GLU A 136 -12.90 -4.56 14.41
C GLU A 136 -13.64 -4.26 13.09
N ARG A 137 -14.66 -3.42 13.09
CA ARG A 137 -15.35 -3.00 11.87
C ARG A 137 -14.46 -2.21 10.89
N HIS A 138 -13.26 -1.81 11.30
CA HIS A 138 -12.26 -1.14 10.48
C HIS A 138 -11.08 -2.05 10.15
N ALA A 139 -11.18 -3.34 10.53
CA ALA A 139 -10.19 -4.35 10.19
C ALA A 139 -10.08 -4.53 8.68
N PRO A 140 -8.89 -4.82 8.17
CA PRO A 140 -8.72 -5.18 6.77
C PRO A 140 -9.35 -6.53 6.45
N LEU A 141 -9.89 -6.65 5.23
CA LEU A 141 -10.04 -7.94 4.59
C LEU A 141 -8.67 -8.43 4.16
N ILE A 142 -8.19 -9.53 4.74
CA ILE A 142 -6.97 -10.21 4.30
C ILE A 142 -7.40 -11.34 3.38
N THR A 143 -7.08 -11.24 2.08
CA THR A 143 -7.62 -12.17 1.09
C THR A 143 -7.05 -13.58 1.18
N GLY A 144 -5.82 -13.72 1.69
CA GLY A 144 -5.11 -14.99 1.59
C GLY A 144 -4.87 -15.42 0.15
N GLY A 145 -4.59 -16.70 -0.04
CA GLY A 145 -4.57 -17.35 -1.34
C GLY A 145 -3.43 -16.92 -2.28
N ASN A 146 -3.56 -17.32 -3.54
CA ASN A 146 -2.59 -17.04 -4.60
C ASN A 146 -3.30 -16.46 -5.83
N PRO A 147 -3.23 -15.13 -6.08
CA PRO A 147 -3.84 -14.50 -7.25
C PRO A 147 -3.32 -15.02 -8.60
N ASN A 148 -2.13 -15.63 -8.62
CA ASN A 148 -1.58 -16.23 -9.83
C ASN A 148 -2.12 -17.64 -10.12
N ALA A 149 -2.85 -18.24 -9.19
CA ALA A 149 -3.47 -19.56 -9.42
C ALA A 149 -4.51 -19.50 -10.55
N PRO A 150 -4.84 -20.63 -11.18
CA PRO A 150 -5.90 -20.69 -12.18
C PRO A 150 -7.25 -20.18 -11.66
N LYS A 151 -7.54 -20.44 -10.40
CA LYS A 151 -8.70 -19.90 -9.68
C LYS A 151 -8.22 -19.25 -8.38
N PHE A 152 -8.36 -17.93 -8.29
CA PHE A 152 -8.13 -17.20 -7.06
C PHE A 152 -9.43 -17.09 -6.29
N VAL A 153 -9.46 -17.65 -5.09
CA VAL A 153 -10.64 -17.67 -4.22
C VAL A 153 -10.29 -16.91 -2.93
N VAL A 154 -11.18 -16.04 -2.53
CA VAL A 154 -11.11 -15.33 -1.24
C VAL A 154 -12.16 -15.93 -0.31
N ASP A 155 -11.72 -16.38 0.86
CA ASP A 155 -12.61 -16.98 1.85
C ASP A 155 -13.69 -15.99 2.27
N GLY A 156 -14.92 -16.48 2.36
CA GLY A 156 -16.09 -15.64 2.68
C GLY A 156 -16.72 -14.94 1.47
N PHE A 157 -16.11 -15.01 0.27
CA PHE A 157 -16.66 -14.45 -0.98
C PHE A 157 -17.21 -15.50 -1.92
N VAL A 158 -17.12 -16.75 -1.55
CA VAL A 158 -17.69 -17.88 -2.30
C VAL A 158 -18.52 -18.74 -1.37
N PRO A 159 -19.55 -19.43 -1.89
CA PRO A 159 -20.31 -20.36 -1.09
C PRO A 159 -19.41 -21.43 -0.45
N PRO A 160 -19.68 -21.84 0.80
CA PRO A 160 -18.97 -22.96 1.42
C PRO A 160 -19.06 -24.24 0.56
N GLY A 161 -17.98 -25.00 0.54
CA GLY A 161 -17.71 -26.10 -0.38
C GLY A 161 -18.91 -26.88 -0.90
N GLY A 162 -19.11 -26.80 -2.21
CA GLY A 162 -20.08 -27.60 -2.95
C GLY A 162 -21.52 -27.07 -2.99
N LEU A 163 -21.81 -25.93 -2.36
CA LEU A 163 -23.16 -25.32 -2.45
C LEU A 163 -23.30 -24.50 -3.73
N THR A 164 -24.45 -24.61 -4.36
CA THR A 164 -24.86 -23.72 -5.45
C THR A 164 -25.40 -22.39 -4.91
N ASP A 165 -25.45 -21.36 -5.75
CA ASP A 165 -26.00 -20.06 -5.39
C ASP A 165 -27.47 -20.17 -4.96
N GLU A 166 -28.27 -21.07 -5.60
CA GLU A 166 -29.65 -21.35 -5.27
C GLU A 166 -29.78 -21.99 -3.88
N GLU A 167 -28.90 -22.93 -3.53
CA GLU A 167 -28.88 -23.56 -2.22
C GLU A 167 -28.51 -22.57 -1.11
N VAL A 168 -27.55 -21.67 -1.38
CA VAL A 168 -27.18 -20.58 -0.48
C VAL A 168 -28.36 -19.63 -0.28
N ALA A 169 -29.01 -19.21 -1.34
CA ALA A 169 -30.20 -18.33 -1.26
C ALA A 169 -31.35 -18.99 -0.48
N ALA A 170 -31.60 -20.30 -0.71
CA ALA A 170 -32.62 -21.05 0.02
C ALA A 170 -32.31 -21.14 1.53
N ARG A 171 -31.03 -21.33 1.90
CA ARG A 171 -30.60 -21.36 3.31
C ARG A 171 -30.78 -20.00 3.99
N PHE A 172 -30.45 -18.91 3.31
CA PHE A 172 -30.65 -17.55 3.85
C PHE A 172 -32.15 -17.25 4.03
N LYS A 173 -33.00 -17.65 3.10
CA LYS A 173 -34.45 -17.51 3.22
C LYS A 173 -35.03 -18.32 4.38
N LEU A 174 -34.46 -19.51 4.61
CA LEU A 174 -34.83 -20.33 5.78
C LEU A 174 -34.40 -19.67 7.10
N LEU A 175 -33.17 -19.14 7.15
CA LEU A 175 -32.65 -18.44 8.33
C LEU A 175 -33.52 -17.24 8.68
N GLU A 176 -33.97 -16.45 7.71
CA GLU A 176 -34.88 -15.30 7.91
C GLU A 176 -36.23 -15.74 8.50
N LYS A 177 -36.74 -16.89 8.08
CA LYS A 177 -37.99 -17.45 8.64
C LYS A 177 -37.84 -17.97 10.07
N LEU A 178 -36.64 -18.45 10.42
CA LEU A 178 -36.33 -19.00 11.75
C LEU A 178 -35.86 -17.92 12.73
N ASP A 179 -35.53 -16.74 12.26
CA ASP A 179 -35.12 -15.60 13.09
C ASP A 179 -36.33 -14.98 13.80
N THR A 180 -36.79 -15.69 14.81
CA THR A 180 -37.95 -15.29 15.62
C THR A 180 -37.67 -14.04 16.47
N TYR A 181 -36.40 -13.72 16.75
CA TYR A 181 -36.01 -12.56 17.54
C TYR A 181 -36.30 -11.23 16.84
N ALA A 182 -36.17 -11.17 15.54
CA ALA A 182 -36.51 -10.01 14.75
C ALA A 182 -37.99 -9.64 14.79
N HIS A 183 -38.87 -10.60 15.19
CA HIS A 183 -40.32 -10.43 15.22
C HIS A 183 -40.89 -10.23 16.63
N THR A 184 -40.08 -10.24 17.71
CA THR A 184 -40.56 -10.14 19.08
C THR A 184 -40.95 -8.74 19.53
N GLY A 185 -40.73 -7.69 18.75
CA GLY A 185 -41.00 -6.29 19.13
C GLY A 185 -40.14 -5.74 20.27
N VAL A 186 -39.23 -6.53 20.80
CA VAL A 186 -38.26 -6.10 21.81
C VAL A 186 -37.16 -5.29 21.13
N LYS A 187 -36.80 -4.12 21.67
CA LYS A 187 -35.66 -3.34 21.17
C LYS A 187 -34.39 -4.19 21.25
N PRO A 188 -33.75 -4.50 20.12
CA PRO A 188 -32.57 -5.34 20.14
C PRO A 188 -31.42 -4.65 20.88
N GLN A 189 -30.65 -5.43 21.62
CA GLN A 189 -29.42 -4.93 22.25
C GLN A 189 -28.44 -4.47 21.17
N PRO A 190 -27.60 -3.44 21.41
CA PRO A 190 -26.65 -2.93 20.43
C PRO A 190 -25.76 -4.02 19.81
N ALA A 191 -25.34 -5.02 20.58
CA ALA A 191 -24.54 -6.14 20.11
C ALA A 191 -25.29 -7.01 19.08
N LEU A 192 -26.60 -7.23 19.27
CA LEU A 192 -27.43 -7.98 18.31
C LEU A 192 -27.64 -7.20 17.01
N VAL A 193 -27.82 -5.89 17.10
CA VAL A 193 -27.93 -5.03 15.91
C VAL A 193 -26.65 -5.11 15.07
N GLU A 194 -25.48 -5.09 15.69
CA GLU A 194 -24.20 -5.22 15.00
C GLU A 194 -24.00 -6.64 14.43
N PHE A 195 -24.42 -7.68 15.15
CA PHE A 195 -24.38 -9.07 14.68
C PHE A 195 -25.25 -9.26 13.44
N ASP A 196 -26.49 -8.80 13.46
CA ASP A 196 -27.41 -8.87 12.32
C ASP A 196 -26.91 -8.10 11.12
N ARG A 197 -26.30 -6.95 11.38
CA ARG A 197 -25.68 -6.13 10.32
C ARG A 197 -24.49 -6.85 9.69
N ALA A 198 -23.62 -7.46 10.49
CA ALA A 198 -22.50 -8.26 9.99
C ALA A 198 -23.00 -9.47 9.19
N GLY A 199 -24.03 -10.16 9.67
CA GLY A 199 -24.67 -11.27 8.96
C GLY A 199 -25.30 -10.87 7.63
N ARG A 200 -25.96 -9.70 7.55
CA ARG A 200 -26.48 -9.15 6.29
C ARG A 200 -25.34 -8.79 5.32
N ALA A 201 -24.29 -8.15 5.79
CA ALA A 201 -23.13 -7.81 4.97
C ALA A 201 -22.46 -9.08 4.41
N ALA A 202 -22.26 -10.11 5.22
CA ALA A 202 -21.70 -11.38 4.77
C ALA A 202 -22.58 -12.04 3.69
N ARG A 203 -23.91 -12.00 3.85
CA ARG A 203 -24.85 -12.53 2.83
C ARG A 203 -24.75 -11.76 1.50
N GLN A 204 -24.67 -10.43 1.56
CA GLN A 204 -24.50 -9.59 0.36
C GLN A 204 -23.19 -9.89 -0.37
N ILE A 205 -22.11 -10.12 0.37
CA ILE A 205 -20.82 -10.51 -0.19
C ILE A 205 -20.93 -11.84 -0.94
N ILE A 206 -21.53 -12.87 -0.32
CA ILE A 206 -21.63 -14.23 -0.91
C ILE A 206 -22.60 -14.26 -2.10
N ALA A 207 -23.71 -13.54 -2.03
CA ALA A 207 -24.74 -13.54 -3.07
C ALA A 207 -24.55 -12.46 -4.15
N GLY A 208 -23.58 -11.54 -3.95
CA GLY A 208 -23.39 -10.37 -4.82
C GLY A 208 -22.25 -10.52 -5.82
N ASP A 209 -22.05 -9.47 -6.61
CA ASP A 209 -20.99 -9.40 -7.62
C ASP A 209 -19.59 -9.10 -7.04
N ALA A 210 -19.49 -8.90 -5.72
CA ALA A 210 -18.22 -8.60 -5.04
C ALA A 210 -17.15 -9.69 -5.28
N ALA A 211 -17.56 -10.96 -5.30
CA ALA A 211 -16.68 -12.10 -5.59
C ALA A 211 -16.02 -12.00 -6.99
N LYS A 212 -16.75 -11.49 -7.99
CA LYS A 212 -16.23 -11.30 -9.36
C LYS A 212 -15.05 -10.34 -9.42
N THR A 213 -14.93 -9.43 -8.44
CA THR A 213 -13.79 -8.49 -8.37
C THR A 213 -12.48 -9.23 -8.18
N PHE A 214 -12.49 -10.35 -7.45
CA PHE A 214 -11.31 -11.18 -7.22
C PHE A 214 -11.07 -12.21 -8.32
N ASP A 215 -12.02 -12.45 -9.20
CA ASP A 215 -11.88 -13.44 -10.28
C ASP A 215 -11.02 -12.90 -11.43
N LEU A 216 -9.72 -13.19 -11.38
CA LEU A 216 -8.77 -12.80 -12.42
C LEU A 216 -8.90 -13.61 -13.71
N SER A 217 -9.72 -14.66 -13.75
CA SER A 217 -10.00 -15.39 -15.00
C SER A 217 -10.85 -14.56 -15.97
N LEU A 218 -11.53 -13.53 -15.47
CA LEU A 218 -12.27 -12.55 -16.27
C LEU A 218 -11.37 -11.57 -17.02
N GLU A 219 -10.09 -11.50 -16.67
CA GLU A 219 -9.09 -10.68 -17.37
C GLU A 219 -8.53 -11.43 -18.58
N LYS A 220 -8.26 -10.68 -19.67
CA LYS A 220 -7.61 -11.26 -20.84
C LYS A 220 -6.23 -11.81 -20.48
N PRO A 221 -5.80 -12.94 -21.05
CA PRO A 221 -4.48 -13.50 -20.81
C PRO A 221 -3.35 -12.47 -21.02
N GLU A 222 -3.46 -11.65 -22.08
CA GLU A 222 -2.47 -10.62 -22.42
C GLU A 222 -2.35 -9.55 -21.33
N THR A 223 -3.47 -9.17 -20.71
CA THR A 223 -3.48 -8.25 -19.57
C THR A 223 -2.74 -8.87 -18.38
N ARG A 224 -3.05 -10.11 -18.06
CA ARG A 224 -2.37 -10.84 -16.98
C ARG A 224 -0.86 -10.99 -17.25
N ASP A 225 -0.46 -11.25 -18.49
CA ASP A 225 0.95 -11.39 -18.91
C ASP A 225 1.70 -10.05 -18.88
N ARG A 226 1.01 -8.95 -19.21
CA ARG A 226 1.55 -7.58 -19.12
C ARG A 226 2.02 -7.26 -17.70
N TYR A 227 1.22 -7.59 -16.67
CA TYR A 227 1.63 -7.43 -15.28
C TYR A 227 2.74 -8.40 -14.89
N GLY A 228 2.70 -9.62 -15.38
CA GLY A 228 3.58 -10.73 -15.01
C GLY A 228 2.84 -11.82 -14.25
N ARG A 229 3.32 -13.08 -14.36
CA ARG A 229 2.69 -14.27 -13.78
C ARG A 229 3.31 -14.65 -12.44
N THR A 230 3.38 -13.69 -11.53
CA THR A 230 3.81 -13.92 -10.12
C THR A 230 2.68 -13.58 -9.16
N VAL A 231 2.80 -14.00 -7.90
CA VAL A 231 1.83 -13.65 -6.86
C VAL A 231 1.73 -12.15 -6.70
N PHE A 232 2.87 -11.45 -6.62
CA PHE A 232 2.91 -9.99 -6.47
C PHE A 232 2.27 -9.27 -7.67
N ALA A 233 2.66 -9.63 -8.89
CA ALA A 233 2.16 -9.00 -10.09
C ALA A 233 0.65 -9.17 -10.27
N GLN A 234 0.12 -10.38 -10.01
CA GLN A 234 -1.31 -10.64 -10.08
C GLN A 234 -2.08 -10.00 -8.90
N SER A 235 -1.41 -9.75 -7.76
CA SER A 235 -1.99 -8.94 -6.69
C SER A 235 -2.16 -7.47 -7.12
N LEU A 236 -1.22 -6.89 -7.88
CA LEU A 236 -1.41 -5.55 -8.43
C LEU A 236 -2.56 -5.47 -9.45
N LEU A 237 -2.74 -6.52 -10.25
CA LEU A 237 -3.91 -6.62 -11.14
C LEU A 237 -5.22 -6.71 -10.34
N ALA A 238 -5.25 -7.51 -9.25
CA ALA A 238 -6.39 -7.57 -8.34
C ALA A 238 -6.64 -6.19 -7.66
N ALA A 239 -5.58 -5.48 -7.28
CA ALA A 239 -5.69 -4.13 -6.70
C ALA A 239 -6.35 -3.15 -7.69
N ARG A 240 -6.01 -3.19 -8.98
CA ARG A 240 -6.67 -2.39 -10.02
C ARG A 240 -8.18 -2.70 -10.09
N ARG A 241 -8.58 -3.98 -10.03
CA ARG A 241 -9.99 -4.37 -10.03
C ARG A 241 -10.73 -3.91 -8.77
N LEU A 242 -10.06 -3.94 -7.60
CA LEU A 242 -10.60 -3.39 -6.36
C LEU A 242 -10.80 -1.86 -6.45
N VAL A 243 -9.91 -1.15 -7.15
CA VAL A 243 -10.09 0.28 -7.46
C VAL A 243 -11.30 0.50 -8.35
N GLU A 244 -11.50 -0.31 -9.39
CA GLU A 244 -12.70 -0.24 -10.25
C GLU A 244 -13.99 -0.49 -9.46
N TYR A 245 -13.94 -1.37 -8.47
CA TYR A 245 -15.05 -1.60 -7.54
C TYR A 245 -15.26 -0.44 -6.57
N GLY A 246 -14.24 0.39 -6.36
CA GLY A 246 -14.27 1.57 -5.50
C GLY A 246 -13.73 1.37 -4.09
N VAL A 247 -12.96 0.31 -3.82
CA VAL A 247 -12.34 0.07 -2.49
C VAL A 247 -11.40 1.23 -2.13
N PRO A 248 -11.59 1.87 -0.96
CA PRO A 248 -10.83 3.07 -0.58
C PRO A 248 -9.35 2.85 -0.29
N TYR A 249 -8.97 1.72 0.32
CA TYR A 249 -7.58 1.44 0.66
C TYR A 249 -7.21 -0.02 0.42
N ILE A 250 -6.14 -0.22 -0.33
CA ILE A 250 -5.68 -1.54 -0.76
C ILE A 250 -4.19 -1.63 -0.49
N THR A 251 -3.75 -2.62 0.29
CA THR A 251 -2.33 -2.92 0.50
C THR A 251 -1.93 -4.15 -0.29
N VAL A 252 -0.84 -4.03 -1.05
CA VAL A 252 -0.16 -5.14 -1.72
C VAL A 252 1.22 -5.31 -1.10
N ASN A 253 1.43 -6.40 -0.39
CA ASN A 253 2.69 -6.66 0.28
C ASN A 253 3.70 -7.36 -0.64
N MET A 254 4.87 -6.77 -0.80
CA MET A 254 6.01 -7.35 -1.48
C MET A 254 7.17 -7.55 -0.52
N SER A 255 7.35 -8.75 0.00
CA SER A 255 8.45 -9.07 0.92
C SER A 255 9.73 -9.48 0.18
N GLY A 256 10.85 -9.55 0.94
CA GLY A 256 12.13 -10.04 0.44
C GLY A 256 13.10 -8.94 0.06
N TRP A 257 12.90 -7.75 0.63
CA TRP A 257 13.83 -6.62 0.48
C TRP A 257 14.89 -6.57 1.58
N ASP A 258 14.75 -7.37 2.63
CA ASP A 258 15.70 -7.48 3.74
C ASP A 258 16.93 -8.35 3.35
N SER A 259 17.84 -7.75 2.62
CA SER A 259 18.95 -8.45 1.95
C SER A 259 20.32 -8.12 2.57
N HIS A 260 20.58 -8.69 3.75
CA HIS A 260 21.85 -8.54 4.45
C HIS A 260 23.04 -9.27 3.80
N LYS A 261 22.75 -10.23 2.92
CA LYS A 261 23.78 -11.03 2.23
C LYS A 261 23.41 -11.11 0.75
N ARG A 262 24.44 -11.11 -0.10
CA ARG A 262 24.26 -11.23 -1.56
C ARG A 262 23.17 -10.29 -2.06
N HIS A 263 23.27 -9.04 -1.64
CA HIS A 263 22.23 -8.03 -1.87
C HIS A 263 21.89 -7.87 -3.35
N PHE A 264 22.91 -7.73 -4.20
CA PHE A 264 22.70 -7.46 -5.62
C PHE A 264 21.92 -8.55 -6.34
N GLU A 265 22.18 -9.83 -6.05
CA GLU A 265 21.42 -10.94 -6.65
C GLU A 265 19.95 -10.92 -6.21
N THR A 266 19.72 -10.61 -4.93
CA THR A 266 18.36 -10.50 -4.38
C THR A 266 17.62 -9.32 -5.00
N MET A 267 18.27 -8.16 -5.06
CA MET A 267 17.68 -6.93 -5.59
C MET A 267 17.40 -7.04 -7.08
N GLU A 268 18.31 -7.58 -7.87
CA GLU A 268 18.09 -7.74 -9.31
C GLU A 268 16.79 -8.48 -9.60
N ARG A 269 16.56 -9.60 -8.92
CA ARG A 269 15.33 -10.38 -9.08
C ARG A 269 14.08 -9.63 -8.61
N ARG A 270 14.15 -8.98 -7.41
CA ARG A 270 13.02 -8.29 -6.82
C ARG A 270 12.67 -7.02 -7.58
N THR A 271 13.67 -6.26 -7.95
CA THR A 271 13.47 -5.00 -8.66
C THR A 271 12.90 -5.23 -10.06
N LYS A 272 13.36 -6.26 -10.79
CA LYS A 272 12.79 -6.62 -12.10
C LYS A 272 11.32 -7.05 -12.02
N GLU A 273 10.94 -7.82 -10.98
CA GLU A 273 9.54 -8.19 -10.74
C GLU A 273 8.69 -6.96 -10.41
N PHE A 274 9.19 -6.11 -9.54
CA PHE A 274 8.55 -4.85 -9.14
C PHE A 274 8.38 -3.90 -10.33
N ASP A 275 9.42 -3.68 -11.11
CA ASP A 275 9.46 -2.82 -12.28
C ASP A 275 8.35 -3.13 -13.27
N LYS A 276 8.31 -4.38 -13.74
CA LYS A 276 7.30 -4.83 -14.71
C LYS A 276 5.89 -4.66 -14.16
N ALA A 277 5.65 -5.10 -12.95
CA ALA A 277 4.32 -5.13 -12.37
C ALA A 277 3.78 -3.73 -12.04
N LEU A 278 4.62 -2.85 -11.47
CA LEU A 278 4.23 -1.48 -11.15
C LEU A 278 4.05 -0.64 -12.41
N ALA A 279 4.94 -0.72 -13.38
CA ALA A 279 4.78 -0.02 -14.64
C ALA A 279 3.48 -0.44 -15.36
N ALA A 280 3.16 -1.74 -15.36
CA ALA A 280 1.89 -2.23 -15.90
C ALA A 280 0.68 -1.64 -15.16
N LEU A 281 0.72 -1.58 -13.81
CA LEU A 281 -0.34 -0.98 -13.01
C LEU A 281 -0.55 0.50 -13.34
N LEU A 282 0.53 1.29 -13.37
CA LEU A 282 0.43 2.74 -13.63
C LEU A 282 -0.11 3.02 -15.03
N LYS A 283 0.40 2.31 -16.04
CA LYS A 283 -0.09 2.41 -17.43
C LYS A 283 -1.56 1.98 -17.55
N ASP A 284 -1.98 0.87 -16.91
CA ASP A 284 -3.36 0.38 -16.94
C ASP A 284 -4.33 1.36 -16.24
N LEU A 285 -3.95 1.90 -15.07
CA LEU A 285 -4.72 2.94 -14.39
C LEU A 285 -4.86 4.20 -15.25
N LYS A 286 -3.81 4.61 -15.95
CA LYS A 286 -3.83 5.76 -16.87
C LYS A 286 -4.74 5.51 -18.06
N GLU A 287 -4.59 4.37 -18.73
CA GLU A 287 -5.39 3.96 -19.90
C GLU A 287 -6.88 3.91 -19.59
N ARG A 288 -7.24 3.55 -18.35
CA ARG A 288 -8.65 3.49 -17.87
C ARG A 288 -9.17 4.81 -17.30
N GLY A 289 -8.35 5.85 -17.24
CA GLY A 289 -8.75 7.13 -16.62
C GLY A 289 -8.91 7.06 -15.09
N LEU A 290 -8.33 6.04 -14.45
CA LEU A 290 -8.43 5.82 -13.01
C LEU A 290 -7.28 6.47 -12.22
N LEU A 291 -6.14 6.76 -12.86
CA LEU A 291 -4.95 7.26 -12.17
C LEU A 291 -5.20 8.61 -11.49
N GLU A 292 -6.03 9.48 -12.07
CA GLU A 292 -6.35 10.79 -11.48
C GLU A 292 -7.05 10.69 -10.12
N THR A 293 -7.79 9.60 -9.89
CA THR A 293 -8.56 9.38 -8.65
C THR A 293 -8.03 8.23 -7.81
N THR A 294 -6.90 7.63 -8.21
CA THR A 294 -6.21 6.56 -7.50
C THR A 294 -4.82 7.01 -7.15
N LEU A 295 -4.54 7.12 -5.85
CA LEU A 295 -3.20 7.34 -5.35
C LEU A 295 -2.49 6.01 -5.25
N VAL A 296 -1.30 5.91 -5.82
CA VAL A 296 -0.41 4.74 -5.65
C VAL A 296 0.85 5.21 -4.94
N TRP A 297 1.27 4.49 -3.90
CA TRP A 297 2.57 4.70 -3.31
C TRP A 297 3.30 3.38 -3.07
N ALA A 298 4.64 3.42 -3.21
CA ALA A 298 5.49 2.26 -3.02
C ALA A 298 6.71 2.63 -2.19
N GLY A 299 6.95 1.85 -1.14
CA GLY A 299 8.07 2.06 -0.24
C GLY A 299 8.07 1.03 0.88
N GLY A 300 9.12 1.07 1.69
CA GLY A 300 9.25 0.24 2.88
C GLY A 300 9.51 1.08 4.12
N GLU A 301 9.89 0.40 5.18
CA GLU A 301 10.13 1.01 6.48
C GLU A 301 11.40 1.86 6.55
N PHE A 302 12.39 1.58 5.71
CA PHE A 302 13.67 2.30 5.55
C PHE A 302 14.37 1.87 4.25
N GLY A 303 15.59 2.34 4.01
CA GLY A 303 16.48 1.94 2.92
C GLY A 303 17.55 0.96 3.37
N ARG A 304 18.65 0.91 2.61
CA ARG A 304 19.80 0.06 2.87
C ARG A 304 21.08 0.89 2.97
N THR A 305 22.08 0.39 3.79
CA THR A 305 23.35 1.10 3.92
C THR A 305 23.97 1.39 2.55
N PRO A 306 24.36 2.65 2.29
CA PRO A 306 24.99 2.99 1.02
C PRO A 306 26.32 2.25 0.78
N MET A 307 27.13 2.10 1.82
CA MET A 307 28.35 1.30 1.75
C MET A 307 28.02 -0.21 1.76
N VAL A 308 28.57 -0.93 0.81
CA VAL A 308 28.42 -2.38 0.64
C VAL A 308 29.40 -3.12 1.56
N ASP A 309 28.95 -4.14 2.24
CA ASP A 309 29.81 -5.05 2.99
C ASP A 309 30.22 -6.23 2.11
N TRP A 310 31.42 -6.15 1.54
CA TRP A 310 31.96 -7.18 0.65
C TRP A 310 32.56 -8.37 1.40
N ALA A 311 32.88 -8.21 2.69
CA ALA A 311 33.52 -9.25 3.47
C ALA A 311 32.58 -10.46 3.73
N PRO A 312 33.09 -11.69 3.85
CA PRO A 312 32.32 -12.81 4.37
C PRO A 312 31.83 -12.52 5.81
N PRO A 313 30.61 -12.91 6.19
CA PRO A 313 29.64 -13.73 5.43
C PRO A 313 28.67 -12.92 4.57
N TRP A 314 28.85 -11.59 4.43
CA TRP A 314 27.91 -10.69 3.78
C TRP A 314 27.97 -10.76 2.25
N ASN A 315 29.18 -10.88 1.68
CA ASN A 315 29.42 -11.09 0.25
C ASN A 315 28.62 -10.12 -0.63
N GLY A 316 28.80 -8.83 -0.41
CA GLY A 316 28.04 -7.78 -1.09
C GLY A 316 26.67 -7.55 -0.46
N GLY A 317 26.61 -7.50 0.88
CA GLY A 317 25.42 -7.22 1.66
C GLY A 317 25.23 -5.74 1.97
N ARG A 318 24.00 -5.38 2.37
CA ARG A 318 23.66 -4.06 2.90
C ARG A 318 22.81 -4.22 4.15
N ASN A 319 23.03 -3.37 5.14
CA ASN A 319 22.26 -3.34 6.39
C ASN A 319 21.11 -2.34 6.33
N HIS A 320 20.32 -2.23 7.40
CA HIS A 320 19.23 -1.26 7.51
C HIS A 320 19.74 0.17 7.49
N TYR A 321 19.05 1.05 6.79
CA TYR A 321 19.44 2.46 6.73
C TYR A 321 18.23 3.38 6.63
N ALA A 322 17.96 4.12 7.69
CA ALA A 322 16.80 5.00 7.79
C ALA A 322 17.13 6.49 7.63
N THR A 323 18.41 6.83 7.55
CA THR A 323 18.89 8.22 7.48
C THR A 323 18.56 8.87 6.14
N CYS A 324 18.57 8.09 5.06
CA CYS A 324 18.22 8.55 3.70
C CYS A 324 17.69 7.35 2.90
N PHE A 325 16.45 7.42 2.44
CA PHE A 325 15.85 6.37 1.61
C PHE A 325 14.77 6.92 0.70
N SER A 326 14.27 6.10 -0.22
CA SER A 326 13.37 6.56 -1.27
C SER A 326 12.01 5.88 -1.22
N THR A 327 10.98 6.64 -1.62
CA THR A 327 9.62 6.14 -1.89
C THR A 327 9.12 6.69 -3.22
N LEU A 328 8.07 6.08 -3.77
CA LEU A 328 7.39 6.51 -4.99
C LEU A 328 5.95 6.89 -4.68
N VAL A 329 5.46 7.95 -5.32
CA VAL A 329 4.02 8.33 -5.32
C VAL A 329 3.54 8.57 -6.75
N ALA A 330 2.29 8.19 -7.05
CA ALA A 330 1.69 8.39 -8.37
C ALA A 330 0.20 8.65 -8.28
N GLY A 331 -0.35 9.39 -9.23
CA GLY A 331 -1.78 9.62 -9.34
C GLY A 331 -2.42 10.31 -8.15
N GLY A 332 -3.75 10.24 -8.02
CA GLY A 332 -4.50 10.80 -6.89
C GLY A 332 -4.27 12.29 -6.64
N GLY A 333 -3.83 13.04 -7.67
CA GLY A 333 -3.50 14.45 -7.58
C GLY A 333 -2.04 14.75 -7.22
N PHE A 334 -1.14 13.77 -7.24
CA PHE A 334 0.29 14.02 -7.34
C PHE A 334 0.70 14.22 -8.80
N LYS A 335 1.63 15.15 -9.03
CA LYS A 335 2.30 15.31 -10.31
C LYS A 335 3.20 14.10 -10.55
N GLY A 336 3.37 13.71 -11.81
CA GLY A 336 4.42 12.79 -12.22
C GLY A 336 5.66 13.55 -12.73
N GLY A 337 6.75 12.82 -12.94
CA GLY A 337 7.98 13.34 -13.49
C GLY A 337 8.83 14.18 -12.53
N CYS A 338 8.60 14.11 -11.23
CA CYS A 338 9.35 14.90 -10.26
C CYS A 338 10.23 14.02 -9.36
N ALA A 339 11.35 14.59 -8.91
CA ALA A 339 12.12 14.10 -7.78
C ALA A 339 12.02 15.11 -6.64
N VAL A 340 11.61 14.66 -5.44
CA VAL A 340 11.57 15.47 -4.24
C VAL A 340 12.81 15.21 -3.41
N GLY A 341 13.53 16.27 -3.11
CA GLY A 341 14.73 16.25 -2.29
C GLY A 341 15.99 15.76 -3.00
N THR A 342 17.11 16.09 -2.43
CA THR A 342 18.46 15.76 -2.93
C THR A 342 19.24 15.06 -1.84
N SER A 343 19.79 13.91 -2.13
CA SER A 343 20.76 13.18 -1.31
C SER A 343 22.19 13.49 -1.77
N ASP A 344 23.16 13.19 -0.94
CA ASP A 344 24.58 13.33 -1.30
C ASP A 344 25.01 12.37 -2.41
N GLU A 345 26.27 12.47 -2.82
CA GLU A 345 26.87 11.72 -3.93
C GLU A 345 26.84 10.19 -3.73
N THR A 346 26.58 9.73 -2.52
CA THR A 346 26.55 8.31 -2.15
C THR A 346 25.16 7.85 -1.67
N ALA A 347 24.14 8.72 -1.68
CA ALA A 347 22.83 8.49 -1.08
C ALA A 347 22.91 8.12 0.42
N SER A 348 23.91 8.66 1.12
CA SER A 348 24.12 8.45 2.56
C SER A 348 23.38 9.48 3.41
N HIS A 349 23.28 10.71 2.94
CA HIS A 349 22.70 11.82 3.71
C HIS A 349 21.73 12.61 2.87
N VAL A 350 20.71 13.14 3.55
CA VAL A 350 19.82 14.13 2.96
C VAL A 350 20.55 15.46 2.89
N VAL A 351 20.63 16.06 1.71
CA VAL A 351 21.22 17.38 1.47
C VAL A 351 20.14 18.46 1.48
N GLU A 352 19.04 18.21 0.76
CA GLU A 352 17.94 19.16 0.64
C GLU A 352 16.59 18.47 0.81
N ARG A 353 15.65 19.19 1.43
CA ARG A 353 14.24 18.78 1.55
C ARG A 353 14.07 17.41 2.25
N PRO A 354 14.42 17.26 3.53
CA PRO A 354 14.12 16.04 4.27
C PRO A 354 12.61 15.81 4.35
N VAL A 355 12.21 14.55 4.23
CA VAL A 355 10.80 14.13 4.31
C VAL A 355 10.63 13.15 5.45
N SER A 356 9.91 13.56 6.48
CA SER A 356 9.57 12.67 7.59
C SER A 356 8.40 11.74 7.25
N PRO A 357 8.24 10.60 7.94
CA PRO A 357 7.04 9.76 7.81
C PRO A 357 5.73 10.53 8.05
N VAL A 358 5.72 11.50 8.98
CA VAL A 358 4.55 12.35 9.25
C VAL A 358 4.19 13.22 8.06
N ASP A 359 5.18 13.81 7.39
CA ASP A 359 4.96 14.67 6.22
C ASP A 359 4.50 13.84 5.01
N PHE A 360 5.11 12.67 4.82
CA PHE A 360 4.75 11.75 3.76
C PHE A 360 3.31 11.25 3.92
N LEU A 361 2.96 10.68 5.08
CA LEU A 361 1.61 10.22 5.38
C LEU A 361 0.59 11.37 5.35
N GLY A 362 0.98 12.55 5.85
CA GLY A 362 0.14 13.74 5.81
C GLY A 362 -0.22 14.15 4.38
N SER A 363 0.74 14.02 3.45
CA SER A 363 0.51 14.27 2.02
C SER A 363 -0.47 13.25 1.42
N ILE A 364 -0.36 11.97 1.78
CA ILE A 364 -1.30 10.94 1.34
C ILE A 364 -2.71 11.22 1.88
N TYR A 365 -2.84 11.58 3.17
CA TYR A 365 -4.13 11.92 3.76
C TYR A 365 -4.77 13.15 3.09
N GLU A 366 -4.01 14.24 2.88
CA GLU A 366 -4.52 15.43 2.18
C GLU A 366 -5.02 15.08 0.78
N ARG A 367 -4.24 14.31 0.00
CA ARG A 367 -4.66 13.89 -1.34
C ARG A 367 -5.85 12.92 -1.32
N ALA A 368 -6.04 12.17 -0.24
CA ALA A 368 -7.24 11.37 -0.02
C ALA A 368 -8.44 12.18 0.53
N GLY A 369 -8.30 13.49 0.72
CA GLY A 369 -9.35 14.37 1.26
C GLY A 369 -9.61 14.20 2.76
N ILE A 370 -8.60 13.77 3.50
CA ILE A 370 -8.63 13.65 4.96
C ILE A 370 -7.71 14.72 5.55
N ASN A 371 -8.21 15.52 6.49
CA ASN A 371 -7.39 16.48 7.19
C ASN A 371 -6.47 15.76 8.21
N PRO A 372 -5.15 15.70 8.00
CA PRO A 372 -4.24 15.03 8.91
C PRO A 372 -4.08 15.73 10.26
N ASP A 373 -4.37 17.02 10.34
CA ASP A 373 -4.37 17.80 11.58
C ASP A 373 -5.73 17.78 12.29
N GLY A 374 -6.72 17.16 11.66
CA GLY A 374 -8.07 16.99 12.20
C GLY A 374 -8.14 15.92 13.30
N PRO A 375 -9.27 15.85 14.01
CA PRO A 375 -9.45 14.91 15.10
C PRO A 375 -9.42 13.46 14.62
N LEU A 376 -8.74 12.59 15.37
CA LEU A 376 -8.79 11.14 15.24
C LEU A 376 -9.79 10.59 16.27
N PRO A 377 -11.00 10.16 15.85
CA PRO A 377 -11.97 9.57 16.75
C PRO A 377 -11.40 8.33 17.45
N ASN A 378 -11.59 8.25 18.76
CA ASN A 378 -11.15 7.11 19.56
C ASN A 378 -12.17 6.80 20.66
N PRO A 379 -12.26 5.52 21.14
CA PRO A 379 -13.26 5.08 22.10
C PRO A 379 -13.05 5.65 23.51
N ARG A 380 -11.88 6.21 23.80
CA ARG A 380 -11.55 6.79 25.13
C ARG A 380 -11.80 8.29 25.20
N GLY A 381 -12.23 8.92 24.11
CA GLY A 381 -12.49 10.37 24.08
C GLY A 381 -11.21 11.23 24.22
N LEU A 382 -10.04 10.66 23.92
CA LEU A 382 -8.78 11.40 23.95
C LEU A 382 -8.75 12.44 22.82
N SER A 383 -8.20 13.62 23.11
CA SER A 383 -7.97 14.66 22.08
C SER A 383 -6.75 14.30 21.24
N LEU A 384 -6.98 13.52 20.18
CA LEU A 384 -5.95 13.06 19.25
C LEU A 384 -6.19 13.62 17.86
N THR A 385 -5.11 13.94 17.16
CA THR A 385 -5.12 14.25 15.74
C THR A 385 -4.81 13.01 14.90
N VAL A 386 -5.22 12.99 13.63
CA VAL A 386 -4.91 11.90 12.69
C VAL A 386 -3.42 11.66 12.64
N LEU A 387 -2.61 12.73 12.50
CA LEU A 387 -1.15 12.68 12.60
C LEU A 387 -0.62 13.67 13.63
N PRO A 388 0.60 13.48 14.11
CA PRO A 388 1.35 14.52 14.79
C PRO A 388 1.54 15.76 13.90
N PRO A 389 1.93 16.93 14.47
CA PRO A 389 2.26 18.10 13.67
C PRO A 389 3.31 17.80 12.60
N ALA A 390 3.15 18.39 11.42
CA ALA A 390 4.11 18.30 10.33
C ALA A 390 5.49 18.83 10.76
N SER A 391 6.54 18.36 10.09
CA SER A 391 7.89 18.89 10.26
C SER A 391 7.98 20.34 9.73
N LYS A 392 9.14 20.97 9.91
CA LYS A 392 9.41 22.33 9.38
C LYS A 392 9.26 22.37 7.85
N ASP A 393 9.72 21.33 7.16
CA ASP A 393 9.69 21.26 5.70
C ASP A 393 8.30 20.86 5.17
N GLY A 394 7.49 20.27 6.02
CA GLY A 394 6.08 20.03 5.78
C GLY A 394 5.78 18.97 4.71
N ARG A 395 4.54 18.97 4.25
CA ARG A 395 3.99 18.02 3.30
C ARG A 395 4.47 18.28 1.88
N LEU A 396 4.35 17.28 1.00
CA LEU A 396 4.85 17.28 -0.39
C LEU A 396 4.02 18.17 -1.33
N ARG A 397 3.69 19.38 -0.93
CA ARG A 397 2.78 20.27 -1.68
C ARG A 397 3.38 20.74 -3.01
N GLU A 398 4.70 20.74 -3.15
CA GLU A 398 5.43 21.05 -4.37
C GLU A 398 5.10 20.11 -5.53
N ILE A 399 4.68 18.87 -5.24
CA ILE A 399 4.25 17.89 -6.24
C ILE A 399 2.75 17.65 -6.26
N TYR A 400 1.93 18.52 -5.67
CA TYR A 400 0.48 18.48 -5.87
C TYR A 400 0.13 19.00 -7.26
N ALA A 401 -0.80 18.31 -7.98
CA ALA A 401 -1.26 18.64 -9.33
C ALA A 401 -2.44 19.62 -9.32
#